data_cf9b820c3514d7419e00db2c23aa7f70
#
_entry.id   cf9b820c3514d7419e00db2c23aa7f70
#
_cell.length_a   1.000
_cell.length_b   1.000
_cell.length_c   1.000
_cell.angle_alpha   90.00
_cell.angle_beta   90.00
_cell.angle_gamma   90.00
#
_symmetry.space_group_name_H-M   'P 1'
#
loop_
_entity.id
_entity.type
_entity.pdbx_description
1 polymer ?
#
loop_
_entity_poly.entity_id
_entity_poly.type
_entity_poly.pdbx_seq_one_letter_code
_entity_poly.pdbx_strand_id
1 'polypeptide(L)'
;MLVLPLPLGRRPVANLGQPNLLATLLVWGLLALWWGRARGQLSPAVAVAAAAFLLVGTAATQSRAGALQVAVVALAACVGPRAPRLLGRTAVLALLAWFVACSLVWPGLSGALQLEPALSLEHHVDPGRRLQIWALALDLIAQRPWLGWGWNEGATAQLALADSGPALHLVTPYMHNLLLDLVVWNGVPLGLLIFAALAVWFVNRWRHHAPAERPLLLALTVLLLHALLELPHAYAIFLLPAGLMLGVLETRAARPAVMRVPRALIGSLVALLALTLAVVLVDYFRVE
;
A
#
# COMPACT_ATOMS: atom_id res chain seq x y z
N MET A 1 17.14 18.10 -8.72
CA MET A 1 16.07 18.59 -7.84
C MET A 1 15.41 17.38 -7.18
N LEU A 2 15.59 17.17 -5.86
CA LEU A 2 15.13 15.96 -5.15
C LEU A 2 13.62 15.92 -4.85
N VAL A 3 12.89 16.96 -5.18
CA VAL A 3 11.44 17.06 -4.93
C VAL A 3 10.75 17.36 -6.26
N LEU A 4 9.89 16.44 -6.69
CA LEU A 4 9.04 16.68 -7.84
C LEU A 4 8.13 17.90 -7.55
N PRO A 5 8.09 18.91 -8.42
CA PRO A 5 7.16 20.01 -8.23
C PRO A 5 5.74 19.44 -8.18
N LEU A 6 4.92 19.93 -7.23
CA LEU A 6 3.49 19.61 -7.22
C LEU A 6 2.90 20.13 -8.54
N PRO A 7 2.42 19.26 -9.43
CA PRO A 7 1.74 19.73 -10.63
C PRO A 7 0.53 20.53 -10.18
N LEU A 8 0.39 21.74 -10.66
CA LEU A 8 -0.77 22.60 -10.44
C LEU A 8 -2.05 21.77 -10.68
N GLY A 9 -3.00 21.82 -9.78
CA GLY A 9 -4.29 21.13 -9.89
C GLY A 9 -4.33 19.67 -9.51
N ARG A 10 -3.30 19.11 -8.87
CA ARG A 10 -3.30 17.69 -8.49
C ARG A 10 -3.31 17.51 -6.99
N ARG A 11 -3.93 16.40 -6.58
CA ARG A 11 -3.87 15.89 -5.20
C ARG A 11 -2.41 15.67 -4.81
N PRO A 12 -2.01 15.91 -3.53
CA PRO A 12 -0.63 15.72 -3.11
C PRO A 12 -0.18 14.27 -3.32
N VAL A 13 0.97 14.12 -3.95
CA VAL A 13 1.57 12.82 -4.30
C VAL A 13 2.94 12.63 -3.65
N ALA A 14 3.56 13.71 -3.18
CA ALA A 14 4.97 13.75 -2.81
C ALA A 14 5.85 13.13 -3.93
N ASN A 15 6.97 12.52 -3.59
CA ASN A 15 7.83 11.82 -4.57
C ASN A 15 7.34 10.40 -4.92
N LEU A 16 6.08 10.06 -4.62
CA LEU A 16 5.51 8.73 -4.86
C LEU A 16 4.68 8.65 -6.15
N GLY A 17 4.41 9.79 -6.78
CA GLY A 17 3.69 9.86 -8.05
C GLY A 17 2.17 9.63 -7.96
N GLN A 18 1.64 9.09 -6.86
CA GLN A 18 0.21 8.82 -6.68
C GLN A 18 -0.29 9.17 -5.28
N PRO A 19 -1.48 9.83 -5.14
CA PRO A 19 -2.06 10.15 -3.84
C PRO A 19 -2.34 8.93 -2.96
N ASN A 20 -2.75 7.81 -3.56
CA ASN A 20 -3.05 6.57 -2.83
C ASN A 20 -1.79 5.98 -2.18
N LEU A 21 -0.63 6.07 -2.85
CA LEU A 21 0.66 5.63 -2.31
C LEU A 21 1.07 6.51 -1.14
N LEU A 22 0.93 7.83 -1.28
CA LEU A 22 1.22 8.78 -0.18
C LEU A 22 0.32 8.50 1.03
N ALA A 23 -0.99 8.29 0.83
CA ALA A 23 -1.91 7.95 1.91
C ALA A 23 -1.45 6.70 2.68
N THR A 24 -1.07 5.63 1.97
CA THR A 24 -0.56 4.40 2.60
C THR A 24 0.72 4.63 3.40
N LEU A 25 1.65 5.42 2.88
CA LEU A 25 2.89 5.77 3.60
C LEU A 25 2.58 6.55 4.88
N LEU A 26 1.65 7.51 4.83
CA LEU A 26 1.21 8.28 6.00
C LEU A 26 0.51 7.39 7.03
N VAL A 27 -0.31 6.43 6.60
CA VAL A 27 -0.92 5.44 7.49
C VAL A 27 0.13 4.51 8.11
N TRP A 28 1.17 4.13 7.38
CA TRP A 28 2.33 3.45 7.97
C TRP A 28 3.02 4.31 9.02
N GLY A 29 3.10 5.63 8.82
CA GLY A 29 3.54 6.58 9.83
C GLY A 29 2.70 6.52 11.12
N LEU A 30 1.36 6.45 11.01
CA LEU A 30 0.48 6.26 12.18
C LEU A 30 0.78 4.96 12.94
N LEU A 31 1.04 3.88 12.21
CA LEU A 31 1.39 2.57 12.82
C LEU A 31 2.79 2.58 13.45
N ALA A 32 3.73 3.35 12.90
CA ALA A 32 5.04 3.58 13.51
C ALA A 32 4.91 4.38 14.82
N LEU A 33 4.04 5.41 14.87
CA LEU A 33 3.71 6.13 16.10
C LEU A 33 3.08 5.19 17.13
N TRP A 34 2.16 4.33 16.72
CA TRP A 34 1.58 3.31 17.58
C TRP A 34 2.68 2.42 18.18
N TRP A 35 3.58 1.91 17.35
CA TRP A 35 4.69 1.06 17.80
C TRP A 35 5.63 1.79 18.78
N GLY A 36 6.06 3.01 18.43
CA GLY A 36 6.90 3.83 19.31
C GLY A 36 6.21 4.13 20.66
N ARG A 37 4.89 4.41 20.62
CA ARG A 37 4.10 4.65 21.83
C ARG A 37 3.98 3.38 22.70
N ALA A 38 3.73 2.21 22.10
CA ALA A 38 3.67 0.94 22.82
C ALA A 38 4.98 0.61 23.53
N ARG A 39 6.12 1.02 22.96
CA ARG A 39 7.46 0.87 23.54
C ARG A 39 7.82 1.93 24.59
N GLY A 40 6.98 2.95 24.77
CA GLY A 40 7.26 4.06 25.67
C GLY A 40 8.30 5.06 25.16
N GLN A 41 8.62 5.02 23.87
CA GLN A 41 9.57 5.92 23.21
C GLN A 41 8.96 7.31 22.92
N LEU A 42 7.63 7.41 22.93
CA LEU A 42 6.90 8.64 22.62
C LEU A 42 5.97 9.01 23.78
N SER A 43 5.92 10.29 24.13
CA SER A 43 4.88 10.80 25.04
C SER A 43 3.49 10.76 24.37
N PRO A 44 2.39 10.69 25.14
CA PRO A 44 1.04 10.74 24.57
C PRO A 44 0.80 12.02 23.75
N ALA A 45 1.26 13.17 24.22
CA ALA A 45 1.09 14.45 23.54
C ALA A 45 1.78 14.48 22.18
N VAL A 46 3.04 14.01 22.10
CA VAL A 46 3.79 13.91 20.84
C VAL A 46 3.11 12.94 19.90
N ALA A 47 2.65 11.78 20.39
CA ALA A 47 1.97 10.79 19.55
C ALA A 47 0.66 11.34 18.97
N VAL A 48 -0.15 12.05 19.77
CA VAL A 48 -1.40 12.66 19.30
C VAL A 48 -1.13 13.78 18.29
N ALA A 49 -0.18 14.69 18.58
CA ALA A 49 0.15 15.79 17.67
C ALA A 49 0.68 15.29 16.33
N ALA A 50 1.60 14.31 16.35
CA ALA A 50 2.14 13.71 15.14
C ALA A 50 1.05 12.93 14.36
N ALA A 51 0.18 12.19 15.05
CA ALA A 51 -0.94 11.51 14.42
C ALA A 51 -1.92 12.51 13.77
N ALA A 52 -2.27 13.58 14.45
CA ALA A 52 -3.12 14.63 13.90
C ALA A 52 -2.51 15.25 12.64
N PHE A 53 -1.21 15.52 12.63
CA PHE A 53 -0.48 16.02 11.46
C PHE A 53 -0.51 15.03 10.27
N LEU A 54 -0.20 13.75 10.52
CA LEU A 54 -0.25 12.71 9.49
C LEU A 54 -1.66 12.53 8.91
N LEU A 55 -2.69 12.66 9.75
CA LEU A 55 -4.09 12.59 9.33
C LEU A 55 -4.50 13.77 8.45
N VAL A 56 -3.99 15.00 8.69
CA VAL A 56 -4.16 16.12 7.75
C VAL A 56 -3.56 15.79 6.38
N GLY A 57 -2.32 15.27 6.36
CA GLY A 57 -1.69 14.84 5.11
C GLY A 57 -2.50 13.75 4.39
N THR A 58 -3.01 12.76 5.14
CA THR A 58 -3.84 11.70 4.59
C THR A 58 -5.17 12.24 4.04
N ALA A 59 -5.82 13.16 4.76
CA ALA A 59 -7.04 13.84 4.31
C ALA A 59 -6.80 14.66 3.04
N ALA A 60 -5.67 15.36 2.97
CA ALA A 60 -5.28 16.15 1.79
C ALA A 60 -5.13 15.29 0.53
N THR A 61 -4.72 14.02 0.65
CA THR A 61 -4.65 13.10 -0.49
C THR A 61 -6.02 12.81 -1.11
N GLN A 62 -7.12 13.02 -0.38
CA GLN A 62 -8.48 12.64 -0.80
C GLN A 62 -8.55 11.18 -1.30
N SER A 63 -7.74 10.29 -0.71
CA SER A 63 -7.66 8.88 -1.08
C SER A 63 -8.73 8.06 -0.37
N ARG A 64 -9.62 7.40 -1.13
CA ARG A 64 -10.60 6.46 -0.57
C ARG A 64 -9.93 5.23 0.05
N ALA A 65 -8.88 4.72 -0.61
CA ALA A 65 -8.07 3.64 -0.06
C ALA A 65 -7.43 4.09 1.27
N GLY A 66 -6.90 5.32 1.32
CA GLY A 66 -6.37 5.91 2.55
C GLY A 66 -7.42 6.04 3.66
N ALA A 67 -8.64 6.49 3.33
CA ALA A 67 -9.74 6.58 4.30
C ALA A 67 -10.13 5.21 4.87
N LEU A 68 -10.24 4.20 4.01
CA LEU A 68 -10.49 2.81 4.44
C LEU A 68 -9.38 2.31 5.37
N GLN A 69 -8.12 2.58 5.04
CA GLN A 69 -6.97 2.20 5.86
C GLN A 69 -6.99 2.88 7.23
N VAL A 70 -7.29 4.18 7.29
CA VAL A 70 -7.46 4.91 8.57
C VAL A 70 -8.58 4.30 9.40
N ALA A 71 -9.72 3.97 8.79
CA ALA A 71 -10.83 3.30 9.47
C ALA A 71 -10.44 1.93 10.04
N VAL A 72 -9.71 1.12 9.27
CA VAL A 72 -9.19 -0.19 9.71
C VAL A 72 -8.23 -0.04 10.90
N VAL A 73 -7.29 0.92 10.85
CA VAL A 73 -6.35 1.17 11.94
C VAL A 73 -7.07 1.68 13.19
N ALA A 74 -8.03 2.60 13.05
CA ALA A 74 -8.84 3.11 14.16
C ALA A 74 -9.69 1.99 14.80
N LEU A 75 -10.35 1.17 13.99
CA LEU A 75 -11.10 0.01 14.47
C LEU A 75 -10.19 -0.94 15.25
N ALA A 76 -9.05 -1.29 14.67
CA ALA A 76 -8.07 -2.15 15.33
C ALA A 76 -7.57 -1.57 16.66
N ALA A 77 -7.38 -0.26 16.74
CA ALA A 77 -7.01 0.42 17.99
C ALA A 77 -8.12 0.40 19.04
N CYS A 78 -9.39 0.46 18.62
CA CYS A 78 -10.54 0.45 19.53
C CYS A 78 -10.92 -0.95 20.03
N VAL A 79 -10.82 -1.99 19.19
CA VAL A 79 -11.34 -3.33 19.46
C VAL A 79 -10.29 -4.25 20.13
N GLY A 80 -9.00 -3.95 19.93
CA GLY A 80 -7.93 -4.83 20.40
C GLY A 80 -7.66 -4.81 21.90
N PRO A 81 -6.86 -5.77 22.38
CA PRO A 81 -6.38 -5.78 23.75
C PRO A 81 -5.63 -4.49 24.06
N ARG A 82 -5.97 -3.88 25.20
CA ARG A 82 -5.36 -2.62 25.63
C ARG A 82 -3.96 -2.87 26.16
N ALA A 83 -2.96 -2.32 25.50
CA ALA A 83 -1.66 -2.15 26.12
C ALA A 83 -1.69 -0.87 26.96
N PRO A 84 -1.15 -0.87 28.19
CA PRO A 84 -1.25 0.25 29.13
C PRO A 84 -0.71 1.59 28.63
N ARG A 85 0.13 1.55 27.58
CA ARG A 85 0.78 2.73 27.00
C ARG A 85 0.12 3.24 25.71
N LEU A 86 -0.93 2.58 25.19
CA LEU A 86 -1.62 3.03 23.99
C LEU A 86 -2.53 4.23 24.29
N LEU A 87 -2.89 4.95 23.24
CA LEU A 87 -3.88 6.02 23.32
C LEU A 87 -5.24 5.43 23.72
N GLY A 88 -5.95 6.16 24.57
CA GLY A 88 -7.32 5.81 24.97
C GLY A 88 -8.28 5.82 23.77
N ARG A 89 -9.39 5.07 23.86
CA ARG A 89 -10.42 5.06 22.81
C ARG A 89 -10.93 6.45 22.46
N THR A 90 -11.08 7.31 23.45
CA THR A 90 -11.52 8.70 23.25
C THR A 90 -10.54 9.48 22.36
N ALA A 91 -9.23 9.32 22.57
CA ALA A 91 -8.23 9.96 21.73
C ALA A 91 -8.24 9.41 20.30
N VAL A 92 -8.42 8.09 20.13
CA VAL A 92 -8.55 7.46 18.79
C VAL A 92 -9.79 7.98 18.07
N LEU A 93 -10.94 8.05 18.74
CA LEU A 93 -12.17 8.59 18.17
C LEU A 93 -12.07 10.08 17.87
N ALA A 94 -11.40 10.86 18.71
CA ALA A 94 -11.11 12.27 18.44
C ALA A 94 -10.21 12.46 17.21
N LEU A 95 -9.17 11.63 17.04
CA LEU A 95 -8.31 11.64 15.86
C LEU A 95 -9.08 11.20 14.59
N LEU A 96 -9.99 10.26 14.71
CA LEU A 96 -10.84 9.87 13.59
C LEU A 96 -11.81 11.00 13.20
N ALA A 97 -12.43 11.65 14.16
CA ALA A 97 -13.27 12.83 13.93
C ALA A 97 -12.47 13.98 13.30
N TRP A 98 -11.25 14.21 13.78
CA TRP A 98 -10.29 15.15 13.17
C TRP A 98 -10.01 14.82 11.70
N PHE A 99 -9.70 13.56 11.38
CA PHE A 99 -9.50 13.10 10.01
C PHE A 99 -10.71 13.39 9.11
N VAL A 100 -11.91 13.06 9.60
CA VAL A 100 -13.16 13.31 8.87
C VAL A 100 -13.35 14.81 8.63
N ALA A 101 -13.19 15.63 9.68
CA ALA A 101 -13.28 17.08 9.57
C ALA A 101 -12.28 17.65 8.54
N CYS A 102 -11.01 17.22 8.60
CA CYS A 102 -10.00 17.62 7.62
C CYS A 102 -10.38 17.18 6.20
N SER A 103 -10.92 15.98 6.02
CA SER A 103 -11.32 15.46 4.71
C SER A 103 -12.50 16.24 4.09
N LEU A 104 -13.42 16.72 4.93
CA LEU A 104 -14.56 17.53 4.50
C LEU A 104 -14.16 18.99 4.19
N VAL A 105 -13.23 19.54 4.98
CA VAL A 105 -12.79 20.94 4.83
C VAL A 105 -11.76 21.10 3.70
N TRP A 106 -10.95 20.09 3.44
CA TRP A 106 -9.84 20.18 2.50
C TRP A 106 -10.21 20.67 1.09
N PRO A 107 -11.31 20.22 0.44
CA PRO A 107 -11.66 20.70 -0.89
C PRO A 107 -11.89 22.22 -0.92
N GLY A 108 -12.59 22.78 0.08
CA GLY A 108 -12.80 24.21 0.20
C GLY A 108 -11.51 24.98 0.50
N LEU A 109 -10.68 24.45 1.38
CA LEU A 109 -9.39 25.06 1.75
C LEU A 109 -8.42 25.06 0.58
N SER A 110 -8.31 23.97 -0.17
CA SER A 110 -7.45 23.88 -1.35
C SER A 110 -7.87 24.87 -2.43
N GLY A 111 -9.17 25.06 -2.64
CA GLY A 111 -9.69 26.08 -3.55
C GLY A 111 -9.37 27.51 -3.08
N ALA A 112 -9.57 27.82 -1.80
CA ALA A 112 -9.25 29.13 -1.22
C ALA A 112 -7.76 29.46 -1.27
N LEU A 113 -6.89 28.46 -1.15
CA LEU A 113 -5.43 28.61 -1.27
C LEU A 113 -4.94 28.56 -2.71
N GLN A 114 -5.85 28.56 -3.70
CA GLN A 114 -5.53 28.45 -5.13
C GLN A 114 -4.61 27.25 -5.46
N LEU A 115 -4.66 26.21 -4.61
CA LEU A 115 -3.98 24.94 -4.87
C LEU A 115 -4.81 24.17 -5.91
N GLU A 116 -5.24 24.79 -6.97
CA GLU A 116 -6.18 24.35 -8.01
C GLU A 116 -7.29 23.36 -7.59
N PRO A 117 -8.47 23.33 -8.21
CA PRO A 117 -9.63 22.64 -7.68
C PRO A 117 -9.25 21.20 -7.41
N ALA A 118 -9.30 20.79 -6.13
CA ALA A 118 -9.46 19.41 -5.81
C ALA A 118 -10.59 18.93 -6.71
N LEU A 119 -10.28 18.08 -7.68
CA LEU A 119 -11.27 17.48 -8.58
C LEU A 119 -12.49 17.14 -7.72
N SER A 120 -13.66 17.64 -8.09
CA SER A 120 -14.88 17.41 -7.32
C SER A 120 -14.98 15.94 -6.93
N LEU A 121 -15.58 15.61 -5.79
CA LEU A 121 -15.78 14.21 -5.38
C LEU A 121 -16.36 13.35 -6.51
N GLU A 122 -17.09 13.94 -7.44
CA GLU A 122 -17.63 13.32 -8.65
C GLU A 122 -16.54 12.84 -9.62
N HIS A 123 -15.44 13.56 -9.81
CA HIS A 123 -14.32 13.12 -10.66
C HIS A 123 -13.41 12.10 -9.96
N HIS A 124 -13.50 11.96 -8.64
CA HIS A 124 -12.81 10.88 -7.92
C HIS A 124 -13.54 9.54 -8.04
N VAL A 125 -14.75 9.57 -8.55
CA VAL A 125 -15.62 8.43 -8.79
C VAL A 125 -15.66 8.20 -10.30
N ASP A 126 -14.56 7.69 -10.85
CA ASP A 126 -14.75 6.82 -12.00
C ASP A 126 -14.59 5.35 -11.53
N PRO A 127 -15.65 4.77 -10.88
CA PRO A 127 -15.71 3.34 -10.68
C PRO A 127 -15.68 2.62 -12.03
N GLY A 128 -16.08 3.28 -13.10
CA GLY A 128 -16.14 2.77 -14.45
C GLY A 128 -14.77 2.31 -14.94
N ARG A 129 -13.71 3.08 -14.72
CA ARG A 129 -12.38 2.69 -15.20
C ARG A 129 -11.85 1.42 -14.53
N ARG A 130 -12.01 1.26 -13.20
CA ARG A 130 -11.59 0.03 -12.51
C ARG A 130 -12.42 -1.16 -12.94
N LEU A 131 -13.73 -0.99 -13.06
CA LEU A 131 -14.63 -2.05 -13.53
C LEU A 131 -14.28 -2.47 -14.97
N GLN A 132 -13.90 -1.52 -15.84
CA GLN A 132 -13.43 -1.81 -17.20
C GLN A 132 -12.11 -2.59 -17.16
N ILE A 133 -11.14 -2.20 -16.33
CA ILE A 133 -9.88 -2.95 -16.17
C ILE A 133 -10.14 -4.36 -15.60
N TRP A 134 -11.07 -4.50 -14.65
CA TRP A 134 -11.42 -5.81 -14.10
C TRP A 134 -12.20 -6.67 -15.08
N ALA A 135 -13.07 -6.09 -15.91
CA ALA A 135 -13.70 -6.79 -17.01
C ALA A 135 -12.66 -7.29 -18.04
N LEU A 136 -11.72 -6.40 -18.43
CA LEU A 136 -10.57 -6.80 -19.26
C LEU A 136 -9.78 -7.96 -18.63
N ALA A 137 -9.52 -7.90 -17.32
CA ALA A 137 -8.81 -8.98 -16.63
C ALA A 137 -9.54 -10.33 -16.77
N LEU A 138 -10.88 -10.34 -16.67
CA LEU A 138 -11.68 -11.56 -16.85
C LEU A 138 -11.59 -12.08 -18.28
N ASP A 139 -11.60 -11.21 -19.29
CA ASP A 139 -11.43 -11.59 -20.70
C ASP A 139 -10.03 -12.17 -20.95
N LEU A 140 -8.98 -11.57 -20.36
CA LEU A 140 -7.62 -12.09 -20.43
C LEU A 140 -7.47 -13.46 -19.78
N ILE A 141 -8.12 -13.65 -18.62
CA ILE A 141 -8.14 -14.93 -17.90
C ILE A 141 -8.87 -16.00 -18.75
N ALA A 142 -10.00 -15.66 -19.38
CA ALA A 142 -10.76 -16.58 -20.21
C ALA A 142 -9.95 -17.09 -21.42
N GLN A 143 -9.06 -16.26 -21.97
CA GLN A 143 -8.21 -16.68 -23.10
C GLN A 143 -7.06 -17.60 -22.68
N ARG A 144 -6.46 -17.39 -21.51
CA ARG A 144 -5.35 -18.22 -21.01
C ARG A 144 -5.56 -18.65 -19.56
N PRO A 145 -6.59 -19.47 -19.27
CA PRO A 145 -6.97 -19.80 -17.90
C PRO A 145 -5.96 -20.68 -17.16
N TRP A 146 -5.14 -21.48 -17.86
CA TRP A 146 -4.28 -22.47 -17.22
C TRP A 146 -2.89 -21.96 -16.85
N LEU A 147 -2.22 -21.24 -17.75
CA LEU A 147 -0.83 -20.80 -17.59
C LEU A 147 -0.70 -19.28 -17.49
N GLY A 148 -1.78 -18.54 -17.76
CA GLY A 148 -1.76 -17.10 -17.81
C GLY A 148 -0.93 -16.52 -18.97
N TRP A 149 -0.59 -15.26 -18.85
CA TRP A 149 0.13 -14.48 -19.87
C TRP A 149 1.62 -14.35 -19.59
N GLY A 150 2.05 -14.67 -18.39
CA GLY A 150 3.40 -14.46 -17.89
C GLY A 150 3.47 -13.35 -16.85
N TRP A 151 4.49 -13.44 -16.01
CA TRP A 151 4.67 -12.48 -14.91
C TRP A 151 4.90 -11.07 -15.45
N ASN A 152 4.08 -10.11 -15.00
CA ASN A 152 4.11 -8.69 -15.40
C ASN A 152 3.78 -8.43 -16.88
N GLU A 153 3.17 -9.39 -17.61
CA GLU A 153 2.83 -9.27 -19.03
C GLU A 153 1.42 -8.72 -19.29
N GLY A 154 0.86 -7.94 -18.35
CA GLY A 154 -0.49 -7.37 -18.49
C GLY A 154 -0.65 -6.46 -19.71
N ALA A 155 0.37 -5.69 -20.07
CA ALA A 155 0.35 -4.83 -21.25
C ALA A 155 0.38 -5.65 -22.55
N THR A 156 1.22 -6.68 -22.65
CA THR A 156 1.30 -7.59 -23.80
C THR A 156 -0.01 -8.36 -23.96
N ALA A 157 -0.60 -8.81 -22.84
CA ALA A 157 -1.89 -9.47 -22.81
C ALA A 157 -3.00 -8.54 -23.36
N GLN A 158 -3.02 -7.29 -22.95
CA GLN A 158 -3.99 -6.29 -23.43
C GLN A 158 -3.85 -6.03 -24.94
N LEU A 159 -2.62 -5.95 -25.46
CA LEU A 159 -2.37 -5.78 -26.89
C LEU A 159 -2.90 -6.97 -27.71
N ALA A 160 -2.80 -8.19 -27.17
CA ALA A 160 -3.34 -9.38 -27.86
C ALA A 160 -4.88 -9.37 -27.96
N LEU A 161 -5.58 -8.56 -27.16
CA LEU A 161 -7.03 -8.36 -27.20
C LEU A 161 -7.45 -7.11 -27.96
N ALA A 162 -6.52 -6.31 -28.49
CA ALA A 162 -6.82 -4.97 -29.05
C ALA A 162 -7.84 -5.01 -30.19
N ASP A 163 -7.87 -6.09 -30.98
CA ASP A 163 -8.78 -6.23 -32.11
C ASP A 163 -10.18 -6.77 -31.72
N SER A 164 -10.33 -7.33 -30.53
CA SER A 164 -11.57 -8.04 -30.12
C SER A 164 -12.20 -7.52 -28.81
N GLY A 165 -11.46 -6.70 -28.06
CA GLY A 165 -11.87 -6.20 -26.74
C GLY A 165 -12.41 -4.77 -26.76
N PRO A 166 -13.03 -4.32 -25.66
CA PRO A 166 -13.41 -2.92 -25.52
C PRO A 166 -12.17 -2.03 -25.60
N ALA A 167 -12.25 -0.98 -26.44
CA ALA A 167 -11.17 -0.01 -26.58
C ALA A 167 -10.95 0.74 -25.27
N LEU A 168 -10.13 0.17 -24.39
CA LEU A 168 -9.55 0.92 -23.28
C LEU A 168 -8.48 1.83 -23.89
N HIS A 169 -8.76 3.11 -24.06
CA HIS A 169 -7.81 4.10 -24.58
C HIS A 169 -6.57 4.29 -23.68
N LEU A 170 -6.18 3.24 -22.95
CA LEU A 170 -5.08 3.21 -22.00
C LEU A 170 -4.50 1.80 -21.93
N VAL A 171 -3.21 1.67 -22.15
CA VAL A 171 -2.47 0.42 -21.84
C VAL A 171 -2.18 0.39 -20.34
N THR A 172 -2.61 -0.67 -19.67
CA THR A 172 -2.34 -0.87 -18.25
C THR A 172 -1.56 -2.18 -18.02
N PRO A 173 -0.35 -2.12 -17.45
CA PRO A 173 0.43 -3.33 -17.17
C PRO A 173 -0.12 -4.12 -15.97
N TYR A 174 -0.98 -3.50 -15.15
CA TYR A 174 -1.56 -4.08 -13.94
C TYR A 174 -3.08 -3.97 -13.94
N MET A 175 -3.77 -4.94 -13.34
CA MET A 175 -5.23 -4.97 -13.23
C MET A 175 -5.76 -4.17 -12.01
N HIS A 176 -4.90 -3.44 -11.31
CA HIS A 176 -5.24 -2.68 -10.09
C HIS A 176 -5.92 -3.53 -9.02
N ASN A 177 -5.59 -4.81 -8.99
CA ASN A 177 -6.05 -5.78 -7.99
C ASN A 177 -5.07 -6.96 -7.98
N LEU A 178 -4.39 -7.16 -6.85
CA LEU A 178 -3.36 -8.19 -6.71
C LEU A 178 -3.85 -9.60 -7.06
N LEU A 179 -5.09 -9.95 -6.71
CA LEU A 179 -5.64 -11.27 -7.06
C LEU A 179 -5.78 -11.42 -8.58
N LEU A 180 -6.31 -10.41 -9.26
CA LEU A 180 -6.46 -10.43 -10.71
C LEU A 180 -5.10 -10.42 -11.41
N ASP A 181 -4.14 -9.63 -10.92
CA ASP A 181 -2.78 -9.65 -11.45
C ASP A 181 -2.15 -11.04 -11.37
N LEU A 182 -2.22 -11.68 -10.18
CA LEU A 182 -1.69 -13.02 -9.99
C LEU A 182 -2.34 -14.06 -10.93
N VAL A 183 -3.65 -13.95 -11.14
CA VAL A 183 -4.39 -14.89 -12.01
C VAL A 183 -4.11 -14.61 -13.50
N VAL A 184 -4.08 -13.35 -13.93
CA VAL A 184 -3.70 -12.98 -15.30
C VAL A 184 -2.29 -13.45 -15.64
N TRP A 185 -1.34 -13.26 -14.73
CA TRP A 185 0.06 -13.62 -14.96
C TRP A 185 0.31 -15.14 -14.97
N ASN A 186 -0.33 -15.88 -14.07
CA ASN A 186 0.02 -17.28 -13.78
C ASN A 186 -1.08 -18.29 -14.13
N GLY A 187 -2.22 -17.82 -14.62
CA GLY A 187 -3.42 -18.63 -14.79
C GLY A 187 -4.17 -18.86 -13.46
N VAL A 188 -5.38 -19.38 -13.59
CA VAL A 188 -6.29 -19.59 -12.44
C VAL A 188 -5.70 -20.50 -11.37
N PRO A 189 -5.14 -21.71 -11.72
CA PRO A 189 -4.68 -22.63 -10.68
C PRO A 189 -3.55 -22.07 -9.83
N LEU A 190 -2.49 -21.57 -10.47
CA LEU A 190 -1.31 -21.08 -9.78
C LEU A 190 -1.56 -19.71 -9.13
N GLY A 191 -2.29 -18.80 -9.80
CA GLY A 191 -2.63 -17.49 -9.26
C GLY A 191 -3.46 -17.61 -7.99
N LEU A 192 -4.48 -18.48 -7.98
CA LEU A 192 -5.29 -18.74 -6.77
C LEU A 192 -4.48 -19.45 -5.69
N LEU A 193 -3.59 -20.38 -6.03
CA LEU A 193 -2.73 -21.05 -5.05
C LEU A 193 -1.81 -20.05 -4.33
N ILE A 194 -1.16 -19.15 -5.08
CA ILE A 194 -0.31 -18.10 -4.50
C ILE A 194 -1.13 -17.18 -3.57
N PHE A 195 -2.28 -16.73 -4.04
CA PHE A 195 -3.15 -15.87 -3.23
C PHE A 195 -3.68 -16.57 -1.98
N ALA A 196 -4.10 -17.84 -2.10
CA ALA A 196 -4.55 -18.65 -0.98
C ALA A 196 -3.43 -18.88 0.05
N ALA A 197 -2.21 -19.16 -0.40
CA ALA A 197 -1.05 -19.31 0.48
C ALA A 197 -0.78 -18.00 1.27
N LEU A 198 -0.84 -16.86 0.61
CA LEU A 198 -0.73 -15.54 1.25
C LEU A 198 -1.86 -15.34 2.28
N ALA A 199 -3.10 -15.62 1.91
CA ALA A 199 -4.25 -15.48 2.80
C ALA A 199 -4.17 -16.40 4.03
N VAL A 200 -3.79 -17.66 3.84
CA VAL A 200 -3.59 -18.64 4.93
C VAL A 200 -2.49 -18.15 5.86
N TRP A 201 -1.35 -17.67 5.32
CA TRP A 201 -0.28 -17.09 6.12
C TRP A 201 -0.79 -15.91 6.94
N PHE A 202 -1.51 -14.97 6.33
CA PHE A 202 -2.07 -13.79 7.00
C PHE A 202 -3.03 -14.19 8.14
N VAL A 203 -3.97 -15.09 7.88
CA VAL A 203 -4.95 -15.56 8.86
C VAL A 203 -4.23 -16.24 10.03
N ASN A 204 -3.23 -17.09 9.75
CA ASN A 204 -2.45 -17.76 10.78
C ASN A 204 -1.67 -16.76 11.65
N ARG A 205 -1.05 -15.76 11.03
CA ARG A 205 -0.32 -14.72 11.79
C ARG A 205 -1.25 -13.88 12.65
N TRP A 206 -2.41 -13.48 12.14
CA TRP A 206 -3.42 -12.76 12.90
C TRP A 206 -3.97 -13.57 14.09
N ARG A 207 -4.11 -14.88 13.96
CA ARG A 207 -4.59 -15.74 15.06
C ARG A 207 -3.55 -15.94 16.15
N HIS A 208 -2.27 -15.90 15.84
CA HIS A 208 -1.19 -16.30 16.74
C HIS A 208 -0.17 -15.19 17.04
N HIS A 209 -0.49 -13.92 16.73
CA HIS A 209 0.43 -12.80 16.93
C HIS A 209 0.56 -12.41 18.40
N ALA A 210 1.76 -12.01 18.81
CA ALA A 210 1.96 -11.31 20.06
C ALA A 210 1.43 -9.85 19.97
N PRO A 211 0.93 -9.24 21.06
CA PRO A 211 0.45 -7.86 21.04
C PRO A 211 1.45 -6.84 20.47
N ALA A 212 2.75 -7.06 20.67
CA ALA A 212 3.82 -6.22 20.16
C ALA A 212 4.00 -6.29 18.62
N GLU A 213 3.48 -7.32 17.97
CA GLU A 213 3.55 -7.53 16.52
C GLU A 213 2.39 -6.85 15.75
N ARG A 214 1.35 -6.48 16.47
CA ARG A 214 0.12 -5.96 15.90
C ARG A 214 0.32 -4.77 14.95
N PRO A 215 1.14 -3.75 15.25
CA PRO A 215 1.38 -2.65 14.31
C PRO A 215 2.01 -3.11 12.99
N LEU A 216 2.89 -4.10 13.03
CA LEU A 216 3.50 -4.66 11.82
C LEU A 216 2.47 -5.43 10.98
N LEU A 217 1.65 -6.26 11.62
CA LEU A 217 0.55 -6.97 10.94
C LEU A 217 -0.46 -6.00 10.34
N LEU A 218 -0.80 -4.92 11.06
CA LEU A 218 -1.66 -3.87 10.53
C LEU A 218 -1.02 -3.16 9.34
N ALA A 219 0.28 -2.90 9.35
CA ALA A 219 0.97 -2.29 8.23
C ALA A 219 0.91 -3.18 6.97
N LEU A 220 1.11 -4.49 7.13
CA LEU A 220 0.93 -5.45 6.04
C LEU A 220 -0.54 -5.58 5.61
N THR A 221 -1.50 -5.54 6.55
CA THR A 221 -2.94 -5.54 6.24
C THR A 221 -3.33 -4.31 5.42
N VAL A 222 -2.87 -3.14 5.82
CA VAL A 222 -3.08 -1.87 5.09
C VAL A 222 -2.50 -1.95 3.68
N LEU A 223 -1.31 -2.51 3.52
CA LEU A 223 -0.70 -2.71 2.22
C LEU A 223 -1.48 -3.71 1.36
N LEU A 224 -1.93 -4.84 1.93
CA LEU A 224 -2.74 -5.83 1.22
C LEU A 224 -4.07 -5.25 0.78
N LEU A 225 -4.77 -4.50 1.64
CA LEU A 225 -5.99 -3.79 1.26
C LEU A 225 -5.75 -2.82 0.10
N HIS A 226 -4.62 -2.12 0.13
CA HIS A 226 -4.25 -1.25 -0.98
C HIS A 226 -3.97 -2.05 -2.25
N ALA A 227 -3.25 -3.17 -2.18
CA ALA A 227 -2.93 -4.03 -3.31
C ALA A 227 -4.17 -4.70 -3.94
N LEU A 228 -5.25 -4.88 -3.18
CA LEU A 228 -6.54 -5.36 -3.70
C LEU A 228 -7.35 -4.27 -4.41
N LEU A 229 -6.97 -3.00 -4.29
CA LEU A 229 -7.69 -1.85 -4.86
C LEU A 229 -6.85 -1.07 -5.87
N GLU A 230 -5.52 -1.24 -5.85
CA GLU A 230 -4.53 -0.49 -6.61
C GLU A 230 -3.26 -1.35 -6.80
N LEU A 231 -2.16 -0.72 -7.18
CA LEU A 231 -0.90 -1.39 -7.54
C LEU A 231 0.32 -1.06 -6.62
N PRO A 232 0.22 -0.98 -5.29
CA PRO A 232 1.39 -0.71 -4.45
C PRO A 232 2.44 -1.84 -4.54
N HIS A 233 2.05 -3.03 -4.94
CA HIS A 233 2.93 -4.17 -5.18
C HIS A 233 3.84 -4.00 -6.42
N ALA A 234 3.62 -2.97 -7.25
CA ALA A 234 4.53 -2.59 -8.32
C ALA A 234 5.72 -1.76 -7.84
N TYR A 235 5.71 -1.28 -6.58
CA TYR A 235 6.69 -0.31 -6.10
C TYR A 235 7.58 -0.88 -5.00
N ALA A 236 8.91 -0.87 -5.25
CA ALA A 236 9.91 -1.35 -4.30
C ALA A 236 9.86 -0.63 -2.96
N ILE A 237 9.46 0.65 -2.93
CA ILE A 237 9.28 1.44 -1.70
C ILE A 237 8.27 0.82 -0.71
N PHE A 238 7.33 0.01 -1.19
CA PHE A 238 6.40 -0.74 -0.35
C PHE A 238 6.84 -2.20 -0.17
N LEU A 239 7.37 -2.83 -1.22
CA LEU A 239 7.76 -4.25 -1.15
C LEU A 239 8.96 -4.48 -0.23
N LEU A 240 9.97 -3.60 -0.24
CA LEU A 240 11.16 -3.76 0.61
C LEU A 240 10.82 -3.67 2.11
N PRO A 241 10.12 -2.62 2.61
CA PRO A 241 9.70 -2.60 4.00
C PRO A 241 8.73 -3.74 4.36
N ALA A 242 7.82 -4.14 3.44
CA ALA A 242 6.93 -5.26 3.67
C ALA A 242 7.71 -6.57 3.85
N GLY A 243 8.72 -6.82 3.01
CA GLY A 243 9.62 -7.96 3.15
C GLY A 243 10.36 -7.97 4.49
N LEU A 244 10.85 -6.81 4.94
CA LEU A 244 11.45 -6.67 6.27
C LEU A 244 10.45 -6.95 7.40
N MET A 245 9.22 -6.43 7.31
CA MET A 245 8.16 -6.70 8.29
C MET A 245 7.81 -8.18 8.35
N LEU A 246 7.70 -8.84 7.19
CA LEU A 246 7.49 -10.29 7.09
C LEU A 246 8.63 -11.06 7.77
N GLY A 247 9.88 -10.70 7.47
CA GLY A 247 11.05 -11.31 8.10
C GLY A 247 11.06 -11.17 9.64
N VAL A 248 10.75 -9.97 10.15
CA VAL A 248 10.64 -9.73 11.61
C VAL A 248 9.52 -10.57 12.23
N LEU A 249 8.38 -10.70 11.57
CA LEU A 249 7.27 -11.53 12.06
C LEU A 249 7.64 -13.02 12.07
N GLU A 250 8.34 -13.51 11.04
CA GLU A 250 8.77 -14.92 10.98
C GLU A 250 9.81 -15.26 12.02
N THR A 251 10.77 -14.37 12.31
CA THR A 251 11.77 -14.63 13.36
C THR A 251 11.17 -14.73 14.76
N ARG A 252 9.97 -14.17 14.97
CA ARG A 252 9.24 -14.21 16.23
C ARG A 252 8.20 -15.34 16.30
N ALA A 253 8.04 -16.09 15.22
CA ALA A 253 7.14 -17.24 15.20
C ALA A 253 7.66 -18.32 16.15
N ALA A 254 6.75 -19.06 16.81
CA ALA A 254 7.10 -20.14 17.73
C ALA A 254 7.87 -21.30 17.04
N ARG A 255 7.86 -21.35 15.72
CA ARG A 255 8.62 -22.28 14.88
C ARG A 255 9.35 -21.48 13.80
N PRO A 256 10.57 -21.01 14.07
CA PRO A 256 11.35 -20.32 13.06
C PRO A 256 11.59 -21.25 11.87
N ALA A 257 11.45 -20.69 10.66
CA ALA A 257 11.78 -21.43 9.44
C ALA A 257 13.23 -21.94 9.50
N VAL A 258 13.40 -23.24 9.23
CA VAL A 258 14.66 -23.96 9.49
C VAL A 258 15.74 -23.72 8.44
N MET A 259 15.53 -22.81 7.48
CA MET A 259 16.52 -22.55 6.46
C MET A 259 17.64 -21.66 7.00
N ARG A 260 18.76 -22.28 7.36
CA ARG A 260 19.99 -21.59 7.73
C ARG A 260 20.69 -21.10 6.46
N VAL A 261 20.51 -19.82 6.14
CA VAL A 261 21.22 -19.20 5.03
C VAL A 261 22.63 -18.83 5.50
N PRO A 262 23.69 -19.25 4.80
CA PRO A 262 25.06 -18.85 5.13
C PRO A 262 25.21 -17.33 5.15
N ARG A 263 25.89 -16.78 6.16
CA ARG A 263 26.14 -15.33 6.26
C ARG A 263 26.83 -14.78 5.03
N ALA A 264 27.71 -15.56 4.41
CA ALA A 264 28.41 -15.21 3.19
C ALA A 264 27.40 -14.96 2.03
N LEU A 265 26.38 -15.83 1.87
CA LEU A 265 25.37 -15.66 0.85
C LEU A 265 24.53 -14.39 1.08
N ILE A 266 24.15 -14.11 2.32
CA ILE A 266 23.44 -12.87 2.68
C ILE A 266 24.33 -11.66 2.34
N GLY A 267 25.59 -11.69 2.73
CA GLY A 267 26.57 -10.64 2.42
C GLY A 267 26.74 -10.42 0.90
N SER A 268 26.82 -11.50 0.13
CA SER A 268 26.91 -11.41 -1.33
C SER A 268 25.66 -10.83 -1.97
N LEU A 269 24.48 -11.21 -1.51
CA LEU A 269 23.20 -10.66 -2.00
C LEU A 269 23.06 -9.17 -1.66
N VAL A 270 23.45 -8.76 -0.44
CA VAL A 270 23.43 -7.35 -0.05
C VAL A 270 24.44 -6.54 -0.89
N ALA A 271 25.64 -7.07 -1.10
CA ALA A 271 26.66 -6.42 -1.94
C ALA A 271 26.20 -6.29 -3.40
N LEU A 272 25.58 -7.34 -3.95
CA LEU A 272 25.02 -7.31 -5.30
C LEU A 272 23.91 -6.26 -5.42
N LEU A 273 22.98 -6.21 -4.45
CA LEU A 273 21.92 -5.21 -4.42
C LEU A 273 22.49 -3.79 -4.32
N ALA A 274 23.49 -3.57 -3.47
CA ALA A 274 24.15 -2.27 -3.34
C ALA A 274 24.84 -1.85 -4.64
N LEU A 275 25.53 -2.80 -5.31
CA LEU A 275 26.16 -2.55 -6.61
C LEU A 275 25.13 -2.21 -7.69
N THR A 276 24.04 -2.98 -7.78
CA THR A 276 22.95 -2.72 -8.71
C THR A 276 22.34 -1.33 -8.49
N LEU A 277 22.09 -0.97 -7.22
CA LEU A 277 21.58 0.34 -6.87
C LEU A 277 22.56 1.46 -7.25
N ALA A 278 23.86 1.26 -7.03
CA ALA A 278 24.90 2.22 -7.43
C ALA A 278 24.95 2.41 -8.96
N VAL A 279 24.85 1.33 -9.73
CA VAL A 279 24.78 1.39 -11.20
C VAL A 279 23.55 2.15 -11.66
N VAL A 280 22.37 1.82 -11.11
CA VAL A 280 21.11 2.52 -11.44
C VAL A 280 21.19 4.01 -11.12
N LEU A 281 21.77 4.38 -9.97
CA LEU A 281 21.96 5.78 -9.60
C LEU A 281 22.91 6.50 -10.57
N VAL A 282 24.02 5.86 -10.94
CA VAL A 282 24.97 6.45 -11.91
C VAL A 282 24.30 6.64 -13.27
N ASP A 283 23.54 5.66 -13.75
CA ASP A 283 22.84 5.77 -15.02
C ASP A 283 21.74 6.85 -14.97
N TYR A 284 21.00 6.94 -13.86
CA TYR A 284 19.98 7.97 -13.66
C TYR A 284 20.57 9.39 -13.80
N PHE A 285 21.73 9.65 -13.16
CA PHE A 285 22.40 10.96 -13.26
C PHE A 285 23.18 11.20 -14.55
N ARG A 286 23.35 10.18 -15.40
CA ARG A 286 23.94 10.34 -16.74
C ARG A 286 22.93 10.71 -17.83
N VAL A 287 21.64 10.42 -17.59
CA VAL A 287 20.56 10.63 -18.57
C VAL A 287 19.89 12.00 -18.38
N GLU A 288 20.14 12.71 -17.26
CA GLU A 288 19.78 14.13 -17.08
C GLU A 288 20.89 15.04 -17.63
#